data_aa4b2a70af774a51f82ee8b578b57b9c
#
_entry.id   aa4b2a70af774a51f82ee8b578b57b9c
#
_cell.length_a   1.000
_cell.length_b   1.000
_cell.length_c   1.000
_cell.angle_alpha   90.00
_cell.angle_beta   90.00
_cell.angle_gamma   90.00
#
_symmetry.space_group_name_H-M   'P 1'
#
loop_
_entity.id
_entity.type
_entity.pdbx_description
1 polymer ?
#
loop_
_entity_poly.entity_id
_entity_poly.type
_entity_poly.pdbx_seq_one_letter_code
_entity_poly.pdbx_strand_id
1 'polypeptide(L)'
;MSTTETELPSSLAIVHGGDDRRRLVVRIADHANVALTSLDADLIGDGARRALDLGIPFVCEFRANGPAAEEELAVTFAVGHAARSLTSCSGRVPLIAILDGDAVAGPSLLLGLFDFVIVVAESHAFVSGPTMVSEFTGVDLDRTELGGTNVLSGDAGIASTIAADLEQAHSLVDELLEFLPANNQAAPPVLPTGDPVTRSVPEAAEIIPESATGAYDVRDIATVIADDGHFIELRQGFAPNLVTGFASIGGVAVGIVANQPMAIAGTLDIPSSQKGGRFVAFCDAFNLPLVTLVDTSGFYPGKDLEWRGMIRYGAQLAFAYARATVPRINVTLRKSYGGAYIVMDSKYMGNDLVFAWPTAEIAVMGAKGAVEILHRKASADERAELEAAYEERLLNPYVAAQRGSVDAVISPEDTRKEVAESLQLLINKREKLPVRRHDNTPL
;
A
#
# COMPACT_ATOMS: atom_id res chain seq x y z
N MET A 1 -26.88 -7.06 40.62
CA MET A 1 -25.48 -7.39 40.91
C MET A 1 -24.69 -6.93 39.73
N SER A 2 -24.04 -5.77 39.85
CA SER A 2 -23.17 -5.19 38.80
C SER A 2 -21.89 -6.02 38.77
N THR A 3 -21.66 -6.72 37.68
CA THR A 3 -20.34 -7.28 37.38
C THR A 3 -19.43 -6.10 37.11
N THR A 4 -18.61 -5.73 38.08
CA THR A 4 -17.46 -4.87 37.87
C THR A 4 -16.54 -5.62 36.89
N GLU A 5 -16.56 -5.23 35.61
CA GLU A 5 -15.51 -5.57 34.68
C GLU A 5 -14.19 -5.08 35.28
N THR A 6 -13.29 -6.01 35.53
CA THR A 6 -11.96 -5.71 36.06
C THR A 6 -11.17 -5.04 34.95
N GLU A 7 -11.05 -3.72 35.02
CA GLU A 7 -10.21 -2.94 34.11
C GLU A 7 -8.79 -3.48 34.15
N LEU A 8 -8.25 -3.89 32.98
CA LEU A 8 -6.87 -4.36 32.87
C LEU A 8 -5.95 -3.15 32.75
N PRO A 9 -4.89 -3.07 33.55
CA PRO A 9 -3.91 -1.98 33.43
C PRO A 9 -3.16 -2.06 32.10
N SER A 10 -2.60 -0.92 31.65
CA SER A 10 -1.69 -0.88 30.50
C SER A 10 -0.56 -1.88 30.70
N SER A 11 -0.22 -2.62 29.64
CA SER A 11 0.71 -3.74 29.74
C SER A 11 1.65 -3.83 28.52
N LEU A 12 2.80 -4.44 28.77
CA LEU A 12 3.80 -4.75 27.75
C LEU A 12 4.17 -6.23 27.88
N ALA A 13 4.04 -6.98 26.78
CA ALA A 13 4.33 -8.41 26.77
C ALA A 13 5.00 -8.83 25.44
N ILE A 14 5.82 -9.88 25.51
CA ILE A 14 6.26 -10.60 24.33
C ILE A 14 5.23 -11.73 24.11
N VAL A 15 4.61 -11.73 22.94
CA VAL A 15 3.62 -12.70 22.53
C VAL A 15 4.18 -13.57 21.41
N HIS A 16 3.84 -14.86 21.43
CA HIS A 16 4.15 -15.80 20.36
C HIS A 16 2.91 -15.98 19.48
N GLY A 17 3.04 -15.78 18.18
CA GLY A 17 2.00 -16.10 17.19
C GLY A 17 1.89 -17.60 16.94
N GLY A 18 0.92 -17.99 16.12
CA GLY A 18 0.64 -19.40 15.80
C GLY A 18 1.79 -20.18 15.16
N ASP A 19 2.77 -19.51 14.59
CA ASP A 19 3.98 -20.04 13.97
C ASP A 19 5.26 -19.87 14.82
N ASP A 20 5.10 -19.65 16.12
CA ASP A 20 6.17 -19.38 17.09
C ASP A 20 6.92 -18.05 16.87
N ARG A 21 6.45 -17.19 15.95
CA ARG A 21 7.03 -15.86 15.73
C ARG A 21 6.76 -14.95 16.90
N ARG A 22 7.80 -14.33 17.40
CA ARG A 22 7.70 -13.39 18.52
C ARG A 22 7.35 -12.00 18.03
N ARG A 23 6.46 -11.35 18.77
CA ARG A 23 6.16 -9.93 18.64
C ARG A 23 6.08 -9.28 20.01
N LEU A 24 6.36 -8.00 20.10
CA LEU A 24 6.18 -7.23 21.32
C LEU A 24 4.84 -6.50 21.24
N VAL A 25 3.98 -6.72 22.19
CA VAL A 25 2.65 -6.11 22.27
C VAL A 25 2.61 -5.14 23.42
N VAL A 26 2.18 -3.91 23.16
CA VAL A 26 1.78 -2.91 24.13
C VAL A 26 0.27 -2.78 24.05
N ARG A 27 -0.40 -2.95 25.17
CA ARG A 27 -1.83 -2.71 25.33
C ARG A 27 -2.02 -1.49 26.22
N ILE A 28 -2.68 -0.48 25.73
CA ILE A 28 -3.11 0.67 26.53
C ILE A 28 -4.40 0.30 27.26
N ALA A 29 -4.47 0.65 28.55
CA ALA A 29 -5.56 0.27 29.44
C ALA A 29 -6.94 0.62 28.87
N ASP A 30 -7.88 -0.30 29.04
CA ASP A 30 -9.28 -0.10 28.71
C ASP A 30 -10.00 0.57 29.89
N HIS A 31 -9.93 1.88 29.91
CA HIS A 31 -10.75 2.66 30.82
C HIS A 31 -11.75 3.44 29.97
N ALA A 32 -13.02 3.06 30.01
CA ALA A 32 -14.09 3.81 29.35
C ALA A 32 -13.95 5.31 29.72
N ASN A 33 -13.59 6.16 28.75
CA ASN A 33 -13.33 7.59 28.88
C ASN A 33 -11.96 8.02 29.46
N VAL A 34 -10.94 7.17 29.48
CA VAL A 34 -9.63 7.58 29.99
C VAL A 34 -8.78 8.27 28.93
N ALA A 35 -8.27 9.43 29.31
CA ALA A 35 -7.26 10.12 28.55
C ALA A 35 -5.91 9.38 28.62
N LEU A 36 -5.11 9.47 27.54
CA LEU A 36 -3.76 8.92 27.50
C LEU A 36 -2.89 9.64 28.54
N THR A 37 -2.33 8.90 29.48
CA THR A 37 -1.40 9.42 30.48
C THR A 37 0.04 9.48 29.94
N SER A 38 0.91 10.21 30.65
CA SER A 38 2.36 10.20 30.34
C SER A 38 2.96 8.80 30.46
N LEU A 39 2.51 8.01 31.44
CA LEU A 39 2.97 6.63 31.63
C LEU A 39 2.55 5.73 30.46
N ASP A 40 1.34 5.88 29.92
CA ASP A 40 0.89 5.12 28.75
C ASP A 40 1.74 5.48 27.51
N ALA A 41 1.97 6.76 27.28
CA ALA A 41 2.81 7.21 26.18
C ALA A 41 4.27 6.74 26.32
N ASP A 42 4.83 6.78 27.53
CA ASP A 42 6.16 6.22 27.81
C ASP A 42 6.21 4.71 27.56
N LEU A 43 5.14 3.97 27.94
CA LEU A 43 5.03 2.54 27.67
C LEU A 43 5.06 2.22 26.17
N ILE A 44 4.37 3.02 25.34
CA ILE A 44 4.45 2.90 23.87
C ILE A 44 5.89 3.12 23.40
N GLY A 45 6.55 4.19 23.87
CA GLY A 45 7.92 4.53 23.51
C GLY A 45 8.93 3.47 23.94
N ASP A 46 8.79 2.93 25.14
CA ASP A 46 9.66 1.88 25.70
C ASP A 46 9.44 0.56 24.96
N GLY A 47 8.17 0.22 24.67
CA GLY A 47 7.81 -0.95 23.87
C GLY A 47 8.45 -0.91 22.49
N ALA A 48 8.33 0.23 21.80
CA ALA A 48 8.93 0.41 20.48
C ALA A 48 10.45 0.25 20.51
N ARG A 49 11.14 0.86 21.48
CA ARG A 49 12.59 0.69 21.65
C ARG A 49 12.98 -0.76 21.92
N ARG A 50 12.23 -1.44 22.80
CA ARG A 50 12.52 -2.84 23.14
C ARG A 50 12.27 -3.77 21.95
N ALA A 51 11.22 -3.54 21.14
CA ALA A 51 10.99 -4.28 19.90
C ALA A 51 12.16 -4.11 18.92
N LEU A 52 12.65 -2.88 18.79
CA LEU A 52 13.81 -2.54 17.97
C LEU A 52 15.08 -3.26 18.45
N ASP A 53 15.36 -3.25 19.74
CA ASP A 53 16.54 -3.91 20.33
C ASP A 53 16.49 -5.44 20.16
N LEU A 54 15.30 -6.01 20.23
CA LEU A 54 15.07 -7.45 20.03
C LEU A 54 14.95 -7.85 18.55
N GLY A 55 14.78 -6.88 17.65
CA GLY A 55 14.60 -7.13 16.21
C GLY A 55 13.31 -7.89 15.91
N ILE A 56 12.21 -7.60 16.60
CA ILE A 56 10.91 -8.23 16.44
C ILE A 56 9.82 -7.20 16.16
N PRO A 57 8.69 -7.58 15.49
CA PRO A 57 7.58 -6.68 15.24
C PRO A 57 7.03 -6.04 16.51
N PHE A 58 6.58 -4.79 16.38
CA PHE A 58 5.90 -4.05 17.44
C PHE A 58 4.42 -3.90 17.12
N VAL A 59 3.56 -4.33 18.04
CA VAL A 59 2.11 -4.20 17.96
C VAL A 59 1.62 -3.33 19.12
N CYS A 60 0.83 -2.31 18.83
CA CYS A 60 0.23 -1.44 19.84
C CYS A 60 -1.29 -1.49 19.74
N GLU A 61 -1.94 -2.00 20.76
CA GLU A 61 -3.38 -1.83 20.97
C GLU A 61 -3.60 -0.43 21.53
N PHE A 62 -4.03 0.48 20.66
CA PHE A 62 -4.04 1.91 20.90
C PHE A 62 -5.43 2.42 21.21
N ARG A 63 -5.53 3.19 22.28
CA ARG A 63 -6.70 3.98 22.67
C ARG A 63 -6.23 5.29 23.28
N ALA A 64 -6.92 6.38 22.98
CA ALA A 64 -6.61 7.67 23.61
C ALA A 64 -7.77 8.64 23.45
N ASN A 65 -8.57 8.84 24.45
CA ASN A 65 -9.63 9.85 24.47
C ASN A 65 -9.07 11.30 24.61
N GLY A 66 -7.88 11.55 24.07
CA GLY A 66 -7.12 12.76 24.21
C GLY A 66 -6.00 12.62 25.24
N PRO A 67 -5.18 13.65 25.44
CA PRO A 67 -4.16 13.67 26.49
C PRO A 67 -4.78 13.90 27.86
N ALA A 68 -4.20 13.34 28.91
CA ALA A 68 -4.58 13.60 30.30
C ALA A 68 -4.28 15.06 30.66
N ALA A 69 -5.32 15.90 30.68
CA ALA A 69 -5.17 17.35 30.84
C ALA A 69 -4.60 17.74 32.21
N GLU A 70 -4.82 16.94 33.24
CA GLU A 70 -4.28 17.12 34.59
C GLU A 70 -2.76 16.91 34.69
N GLU A 71 -2.14 16.26 33.71
CA GLU A 71 -0.69 16.08 33.62
C GLU A 71 -0.01 17.22 32.83
N GLU A 72 -0.78 18.15 32.27
CA GLU A 72 -0.30 19.33 31.55
C GLU A 72 0.73 18.97 30.45
N LEU A 73 1.94 19.48 30.56
CA LEU A 73 3.01 19.26 29.58
C LEU A 73 3.64 17.87 29.67
N ALA A 74 3.49 17.14 30.78
CA ALA A 74 4.12 15.83 30.97
C ALA A 74 3.66 14.82 29.90
N VAL A 75 2.33 14.71 29.67
CA VAL A 75 1.78 13.83 28.63
C VAL A 75 2.22 14.27 27.23
N THR A 76 2.32 15.57 26.96
CA THR A 76 2.79 16.07 25.66
C THR A 76 4.25 15.68 25.40
N PHE A 77 5.12 15.77 26.42
CA PHE A 77 6.51 15.35 26.32
C PHE A 77 6.62 13.83 26.11
N ALA A 78 5.84 13.05 26.83
CA ALA A 78 5.81 11.59 26.71
C ALA A 78 5.32 11.14 25.31
N VAL A 79 4.28 11.79 24.77
CA VAL A 79 3.81 11.54 23.38
C VAL A 79 4.91 11.89 22.35
N GLY A 80 5.63 13.00 22.55
CA GLY A 80 6.77 13.37 21.71
C GLY A 80 7.91 12.32 21.78
N HIS A 81 8.16 11.77 22.97
CA HIS A 81 9.12 10.69 23.17
C HIS A 81 8.70 9.38 22.51
N ALA A 82 7.41 9.01 22.63
CA ALA A 82 6.83 7.85 21.94
C ALA A 82 6.96 8.01 20.40
N ALA A 83 6.63 9.18 19.87
CA ALA A 83 6.78 9.49 18.44
C ALA A 83 8.24 9.32 17.97
N ARG A 84 9.21 9.81 18.74
CA ARG A 84 10.63 9.64 18.43
C ARG A 84 11.04 8.16 18.43
N SER A 85 10.56 7.38 19.39
CA SER A 85 10.85 5.95 19.50
C SER A 85 10.27 5.16 18.33
N LEU A 86 9.01 5.41 17.98
CA LEU A 86 8.36 4.81 16.79
C LEU A 86 9.11 5.17 15.49
N THR A 87 9.50 6.45 15.34
CA THR A 87 10.28 6.87 14.16
C THR A 87 11.62 6.12 14.08
N SER A 88 12.25 5.78 15.20
CA SER A 88 13.48 5.01 15.20
C SER A 88 13.29 3.55 14.76
N CYS A 89 12.08 3.02 14.85
CA CYS A 89 11.71 1.68 14.39
C CYS A 89 11.39 1.63 12.89
N SER A 90 11.06 2.78 12.28
CA SER A 90 10.64 2.85 10.87
C SER A 90 11.64 2.19 9.93
N GLY A 91 11.18 1.24 9.10
CA GLY A 91 11.99 0.46 8.18
C GLY A 91 13.00 -0.47 8.85
N ARG A 92 12.87 -0.75 10.16
CA ARG A 92 13.74 -1.67 10.90
C ARG A 92 13.00 -2.84 11.51
N VAL A 93 11.84 -2.59 12.10
CA VAL A 93 10.89 -3.62 12.57
C VAL A 93 9.49 -3.21 12.14
N PRO A 94 8.59 -4.15 11.75
CA PRO A 94 7.22 -3.84 11.41
C PRO A 94 6.48 -3.19 12.58
N LEU A 95 5.74 -2.12 12.30
CA LEU A 95 4.95 -1.37 13.28
C LEU A 95 3.46 -1.51 12.95
N ILE A 96 2.69 -2.12 13.84
CA ILE A 96 1.25 -2.34 13.67
C ILE A 96 0.50 -1.71 14.84
N ALA A 97 -0.49 -0.87 14.54
CA ALA A 97 -1.44 -0.38 15.53
C ALA A 97 -2.79 -1.07 15.35
N ILE A 98 -3.42 -1.43 16.45
CA ILE A 98 -4.84 -1.77 16.53
C ILE A 98 -5.52 -0.60 17.21
N LEU A 99 -6.35 0.13 16.47
CA LEU A 99 -7.21 1.16 17.05
C LEU A 99 -8.52 0.53 17.47
N ASP A 100 -8.74 0.39 18.79
CA ASP A 100 -9.95 -0.14 19.37
C ASP A 100 -10.54 0.92 20.32
N GLY A 101 -11.46 1.73 19.80
CA GLY A 101 -12.02 2.90 20.46
C GLY A 101 -11.52 4.21 19.84
N ASP A 102 -11.18 5.19 20.67
CA ASP A 102 -10.86 6.53 20.19
C ASP A 102 -9.37 6.82 20.14
N ALA A 103 -8.96 7.66 19.19
CA ALA A 103 -7.66 8.30 19.13
C ALA A 103 -7.85 9.79 18.82
N VAL A 104 -7.76 10.64 19.83
CA VAL A 104 -8.17 12.06 19.75
C VAL A 104 -6.99 12.99 20.07
N ALA A 105 -6.97 14.15 19.42
CA ALA A 105 -6.00 15.22 19.60
C ALA A 105 -4.55 14.80 19.29
N GLY A 106 -3.56 15.37 19.97
CA GLY A 106 -2.13 15.10 19.73
C GLY A 106 -1.74 13.63 19.69
N PRO A 107 -2.23 12.77 20.60
CA PRO A 107 -1.98 11.33 20.58
C PRO A 107 -2.39 10.64 19.29
N SER A 108 -3.44 11.08 18.59
CA SER A 108 -3.88 10.49 17.32
C SER A 108 -2.80 10.53 16.24
N LEU A 109 -1.88 11.50 16.30
CA LEU A 109 -0.77 11.60 15.35
C LEU A 109 0.17 10.41 15.42
N LEU A 110 0.22 9.68 16.54
CA LEU A 110 1.03 8.47 16.66
C LEU A 110 0.60 7.40 15.67
N LEU A 111 -0.70 7.30 15.34
CA LEU A 111 -1.21 6.35 14.34
C LEU A 111 -0.54 6.52 12.97
N GLY A 112 -0.23 7.74 12.57
CA GLY A 112 0.46 8.02 11.31
C GLY A 112 1.92 7.55 11.24
N LEU A 113 2.50 7.13 12.38
CA LEU A 113 3.87 6.63 12.47
C LEU A 113 3.95 5.10 12.37
N PHE A 114 2.83 4.40 12.41
CA PHE A 114 2.77 2.97 12.19
C PHE A 114 2.76 2.63 10.69
N ASP A 115 3.24 1.43 10.36
CA ASP A 115 3.20 0.91 9.00
C ASP A 115 1.78 0.49 8.63
N PHE A 116 1.11 -0.18 9.56
CA PHE A 116 -0.27 -0.65 9.41
C PHE A 116 -1.11 -0.22 10.61
N VAL A 117 -2.34 0.19 10.33
CA VAL A 117 -3.35 0.51 11.33
C VAL A 117 -4.59 -0.34 11.06
N ILE A 118 -4.90 -1.24 11.95
CA ILE A 118 -6.14 -2.02 11.96
C ILE A 118 -7.14 -1.26 12.81
N VAL A 119 -8.26 -0.87 12.23
CA VAL A 119 -9.30 -0.10 12.93
C VAL A 119 -10.44 -1.02 13.27
N VAL A 120 -10.74 -1.17 14.56
CA VAL A 120 -11.91 -1.91 15.04
C VAL A 120 -13.17 -1.08 14.77
N ALA A 121 -14.28 -1.75 14.45
CA ALA A 121 -15.56 -1.10 14.18
C ALA A 121 -15.93 -0.12 15.30
N GLU A 122 -16.63 0.96 14.94
CA GLU A 122 -17.04 2.06 15.85
C GLU A 122 -15.90 2.86 16.48
N SER A 123 -14.66 2.65 16.06
CA SER A 123 -13.51 3.48 16.47
C SER A 123 -13.48 4.82 15.75
N HIS A 124 -12.91 5.83 16.40
CA HIS A 124 -12.78 7.18 15.85
C HIS A 124 -11.35 7.70 16.00
N ALA A 125 -10.88 8.44 15.00
CA ALA A 125 -9.63 9.18 15.12
C ALA A 125 -9.69 10.54 14.44
N PHE A 126 -9.29 11.59 15.15
CA PHE A 126 -9.17 12.96 14.63
C PHE A 126 -8.25 13.82 15.51
N VAL A 127 -7.62 14.83 14.91
CA VAL A 127 -6.75 15.76 15.65
C VAL A 127 -7.58 16.83 16.36
N SER A 128 -8.58 17.39 15.67
CA SER A 128 -9.49 18.38 16.23
C SER A 128 -10.88 17.79 16.34
N GLY A 129 -11.48 17.85 17.52
CA GLY A 129 -12.81 17.28 17.78
C GLY A 129 -13.95 18.05 17.11
N PRO A 130 -15.17 17.47 17.03
CA PRO A 130 -16.34 18.05 16.37
C PRO A 130 -16.66 19.47 16.83
N THR A 131 -16.65 19.72 18.14
CA THR A 131 -16.92 21.05 18.71
C THR A 131 -15.96 22.10 18.18
N MET A 132 -14.64 21.81 18.15
CA MET A 132 -13.64 22.75 17.65
C MET A 132 -13.79 22.98 16.15
N VAL A 133 -14.13 21.94 15.39
CA VAL A 133 -14.38 22.05 13.94
C VAL A 133 -15.59 22.94 13.68
N SER A 134 -16.70 22.73 14.41
CA SER A 134 -17.92 23.52 14.30
C SER A 134 -17.66 25.00 14.65
N GLU A 135 -16.99 25.28 15.77
CA GLU A 135 -16.64 26.63 16.17
C GLU A 135 -15.77 27.40 15.16
N PHE A 136 -14.85 26.67 14.49
CA PHE A 136 -13.87 27.29 13.58
C PHE A 136 -14.39 27.43 12.15
N THR A 137 -15.19 26.46 11.69
CA THR A 137 -15.63 26.37 10.29
C THR A 137 -17.11 26.69 10.09
N GLY A 138 -17.91 26.66 11.16
CA GLY A 138 -19.37 26.76 11.11
C GLY A 138 -20.05 25.50 10.55
N VAL A 139 -19.32 24.37 10.42
CA VAL A 139 -19.85 23.09 9.95
C VAL A 139 -20.06 22.17 11.14
N ASP A 140 -21.31 21.80 11.38
CA ASP A 140 -21.63 20.83 12.42
C ASP A 140 -21.45 19.41 11.89
N LEU A 141 -20.60 18.63 12.56
CA LEU A 141 -20.33 17.23 12.28
C LEU A 141 -20.34 16.44 13.59
N ASP A 142 -20.85 15.22 13.55
CA ASP A 142 -20.68 14.31 14.68
C ASP A 142 -19.30 13.60 14.63
N ARG A 143 -19.00 12.76 15.61
CA ARG A 143 -17.71 12.06 15.71
C ARG A 143 -17.51 11.08 14.57
N THR A 144 -18.58 10.40 14.16
CA THR A 144 -18.55 9.41 13.08
C THR A 144 -18.34 10.05 11.71
N GLU A 145 -19.03 11.19 11.47
CA GLU A 145 -18.87 11.98 10.25
C GLU A 145 -17.47 12.60 10.15
N LEU A 146 -16.87 13.00 11.28
CA LEU A 146 -15.56 13.64 11.29
C LEU A 146 -14.39 12.64 11.16
N GLY A 147 -14.45 11.51 11.84
CA GLY A 147 -13.32 10.58 11.92
C GLY A 147 -13.71 9.17 12.32
N GLY A 148 -14.90 8.72 11.93
CA GLY A 148 -15.31 7.33 12.10
C GLY A 148 -14.67 6.38 11.10
N THR A 149 -14.94 5.12 11.24
CA THR A 149 -14.33 4.01 10.49
C THR A 149 -14.37 4.21 8.96
N ASN A 150 -15.48 4.72 8.41
CA ASN A 150 -15.61 4.98 6.97
C ASN A 150 -14.66 6.10 6.50
N VAL A 151 -14.51 7.16 7.30
CA VAL A 151 -13.58 8.27 6.99
C VAL A 151 -12.14 7.78 7.08
N LEU A 152 -11.81 7.00 8.12
CA LEU A 152 -10.47 6.47 8.33
C LEU A 152 -10.03 5.49 7.24
N SER A 153 -10.96 4.71 6.69
CA SER A 153 -10.68 3.75 5.61
C SER A 153 -10.77 4.35 4.21
N GLY A 154 -11.56 5.40 4.03
CA GLY A 154 -11.79 6.08 2.75
C GLY A 154 -10.94 7.35 2.63
N ASP A 155 -11.53 8.49 2.98
CA ASP A 155 -10.93 9.80 2.70
C ASP A 155 -9.60 10.05 3.41
N ALA A 156 -9.47 9.62 4.66
CA ALA A 156 -8.25 9.83 5.46
C ALA A 156 -7.15 8.81 5.16
N GLY A 157 -7.48 7.60 4.69
CA GLY A 157 -6.52 6.55 4.32
C GLY A 157 -5.63 6.06 5.47
N ILE A 158 -6.05 6.25 6.72
CA ILE A 158 -5.31 5.81 7.91
C ILE A 158 -5.45 4.31 8.10
N ALA A 159 -6.68 3.78 7.99
CA ALA A 159 -6.95 2.36 8.17
C ALA A 159 -6.31 1.54 7.03
N SER A 160 -5.45 0.60 7.40
CA SER A 160 -4.94 -0.41 6.48
C SER A 160 -6.00 -1.48 6.21
N THR A 161 -6.76 -1.84 7.24
CA THR A 161 -7.92 -2.71 7.18
C THR A 161 -8.86 -2.43 8.37
N ILE A 162 -10.09 -2.94 8.28
CA ILE A 162 -11.10 -2.82 9.33
C ILE A 162 -11.38 -4.19 9.91
N ALA A 163 -11.48 -4.27 11.24
CA ALA A 163 -11.90 -5.43 11.98
C ALA A 163 -13.28 -5.20 12.59
N ALA A 164 -14.11 -6.23 12.65
CA ALA A 164 -15.41 -6.15 13.31
C ALA A 164 -15.27 -6.03 14.85
N ASP A 165 -14.22 -6.64 15.40
CA ASP A 165 -13.91 -6.66 16.81
C ASP A 165 -12.40 -6.88 17.06
N LEU A 166 -12.00 -6.87 18.32
CA LEU A 166 -10.61 -7.03 18.73
C LEU A 166 -10.05 -8.44 18.41
N GLU A 167 -10.89 -9.48 18.45
CA GLU A 167 -10.47 -10.84 18.12
C GLU A 167 -10.10 -10.94 16.63
N GLN A 168 -10.93 -10.39 15.76
CA GLN A 168 -10.62 -10.31 14.34
C GLN A 168 -9.39 -9.42 14.08
N ALA A 169 -9.23 -8.32 14.83
CA ALA A 169 -8.04 -7.48 14.70
C ALA A 169 -6.75 -8.24 15.00
N HIS A 170 -6.74 -9.07 16.04
CA HIS A 170 -5.59 -9.94 16.34
C HIS A 170 -5.34 -10.98 15.25
N SER A 171 -6.39 -11.58 14.69
CA SER A 171 -6.27 -12.51 13.56
C SER A 171 -5.65 -11.84 12.33
N LEU A 172 -6.05 -10.61 12.04
CA LEU A 172 -5.48 -9.82 10.94
C LEU A 172 -4.01 -9.44 11.20
N VAL A 173 -3.61 -9.20 12.46
CA VAL A 173 -2.19 -9.01 12.81
C VAL A 173 -1.41 -10.28 12.54
N ASP A 174 -1.91 -11.45 12.94
CA ASP A 174 -1.26 -12.74 12.70
C ASP A 174 -1.09 -12.98 11.20
N GLU A 175 -2.16 -12.78 10.41
CA GLU A 175 -2.17 -12.93 8.96
C GLU A 175 -1.16 -11.97 8.28
N LEU A 176 -1.12 -10.69 8.67
CA LEU A 176 -0.11 -9.75 8.14
C LEU A 176 1.31 -10.19 8.45
N LEU A 177 1.55 -10.66 9.68
CA LEU A 177 2.89 -11.07 10.11
C LEU A 177 3.37 -12.34 9.40
N GLU A 178 2.49 -13.17 8.83
CA GLU A 178 2.89 -14.30 8.00
C GLU A 178 3.67 -13.88 6.76
N PHE A 179 3.32 -12.74 6.17
CA PHE A 179 3.97 -12.19 4.97
C PHE A 179 5.20 -11.32 5.29
N LEU A 180 5.43 -10.97 6.55
CA LEU A 180 6.47 -10.02 6.92
C LEU A 180 7.67 -10.69 7.59
N PRO A 181 8.91 -10.28 7.28
CA PRO A 181 10.07 -10.69 8.06
C PRO A 181 10.00 -10.05 9.47
N ALA A 182 10.68 -10.64 10.42
CA ALA A 182 10.73 -10.10 11.78
C ALA A 182 11.38 -8.70 11.85
N ASN A 183 12.31 -8.42 10.94
CA ASN A 183 13.00 -7.13 10.83
C ASN A 183 13.65 -6.99 9.44
N ASN A 184 14.19 -5.83 9.16
CA ASN A 184 14.80 -5.48 7.87
C ASN A 184 16.08 -6.24 7.50
N GLN A 185 16.65 -7.04 8.41
CA GLN A 185 17.82 -7.87 8.15
C GLN A 185 17.45 -9.32 7.83
N ALA A 186 16.21 -9.71 8.16
CA ALA A 186 15.70 -11.04 7.86
C ALA A 186 15.30 -11.16 6.39
N ALA A 187 15.44 -12.36 5.84
CA ALA A 187 14.91 -12.67 4.51
C ALA A 187 13.37 -12.65 4.52
N PRO A 188 12.73 -12.42 3.37
CA PRO A 188 11.29 -12.58 3.24
C PRO A 188 10.86 -13.98 3.72
N PRO A 189 9.66 -14.11 4.31
CA PRO A 189 9.14 -15.42 4.67
C PRO A 189 8.98 -16.32 3.44
N VAL A 190 9.24 -17.61 3.63
CA VAL A 190 8.86 -18.65 2.67
C VAL A 190 7.59 -19.30 3.22
N LEU A 191 6.49 -19.16 2.50
CA LEU A 191 5.21 -19.71 2.89
C LEU A 191 5.05 -21.11 2.28
N PRO A 192 4.80 -22.15 3.08
CA PRO A 192 4.55 -23.46 2.54
C PRO A 192 3.30 -23.45 1.66
N THR A 193 3.40 -23.92 0.44
CA THR A 193 2.26 -24.08 -0.47
C THR A 193 2.32 -25.42 -1.17
N GLY A 194 1.15 -26.01 -1.43
CA GLY A 194 1.00 -27.15 -2.33
C GLY A 194 0.74 -26.74 -3.78
N ASP A 195 0.63 -25.43 -4.05
CA ASP A 195 0.30 -24.87 -5.35
C ASP A 195 1.54 -24.85 -6.27
N PRO A 196 1.56 -25.63 -7.38
CA PRO A 196 2.75 -25.74 -8.22
C PRO A 196 3.18 -24.38 -8.82
N VAL A 197 4.48 -24.12 -8.81
CA VAL A 197 5.08 -22.97 -9.50
C VAL A 197 4.64 -22.88 -10.96
N THR A 198 4.53 -24.03 -11.62
CA THR A 198 4.18 -24.16 -13.03
C THR A 198 2.67 -24.21 -13.30
N ARG A 199 1.82 -23.96 -12.30
CA ARG A 199 0.37 -23.91 -12.48
C ARG A 199 0.00 -22.84 -13.52
N SER A 200 -0.67 -23.27 -14.59
CA SER A 200 -1.27 -22.36 -15.57
C SER A 200 -2.50 -21.67 -14.96
N VAL A 201 -2.76 -20.44 -15.37
CA VAL A 201 -3.90 -19.62 -14.93
C VAL A 201 -4.74 -19.17 -16.13
N PRO A 202 -5.41 -20.09 -16.84
CA PRO A 202 -6.18 -19.75 -18.04
C PRO A 202 -7.29 -18.73 -17.74
N GLU A 203 -7.80 -18.68 -16.53
CA GLU A 203 -8.78 -17.69 -16.07
C GLU A 203 -8.29 -16.26 -16.24
N ALA A 204 -6.99 -16.01 -16.18
CA ALA A 204 -6.40 -14.70 -16.37
C ALA A 204 -6.77 -14.07 -17.73
N ALA A 205 -6.88 -14.89 -18.77
CA ALA A 205 -7.28 -14.42 -20.11
C ALA A 205 -8.76 -14.05 -20.17
N GLU A 206 -9.60 -14.65 -19.34
CA GLU A 206 -11.06 -14.42 -19.34
C GLU A 206 -11.46 -13.20 -18.52
N ILE A 207 -10.62 -12.79 -17.54
CA ILE A 207 -10.89 -11.66 -16.65
C ILE A 207 -10.89 -10.33 -17.42
N ILE A 208 -9.96 -10.15 -18.36
CA ILE A 208 -9.85 -8.90 -19.11
C ILE A 208 -10.78 -8.92 -20.33
N PRO A 209 -11.75 -8.00 -20.42
CA PRO A 209 -12.65 -7.90 -21.56
C PRO A 209 -11.90 -7.62 -22.87
N GLU A 210 -12.37 -8.17 -23.98
CA GLU A 210 -11.86 -7.88 -25.32
C GLU A 210 -11.94 -6.38 -25.68
N SER A 211 -12.95 -5.68 -25.12
CA SER A 211 -13.11 -4.24 -25.32
C SER A 211 -12.00 -3.47 -24.61
N ALA A 212 -11.27 -2.63 -25.33
CA ALA A 212 -10.22 -1.77 -24.79
C ALA A 212 -10.71 -0.80 -23.69
N THR A 213 -12.03 -0.56 -23.59
CA THR A 213 -12.67 0.28 -22.59
C THR A 213 -13.42 -0.51 -21.52
N GLY A 214 -13.49 -1.84 -21.65
CA GLY A 214 -14.12 -2.70 -20.66
C GLY A 214 -13.43 -2.63 -19.31
N ALA A 215 -14.19 -2.44 -18.24
CA ALA A 215 -13.66 -2.48 -16.87
C ALA A 215 -13.64 -3.93 -16.36
N TYR A 216 -12.64 -4.25 -15.53
CA TYR A 216 -12.51 -5.53 -14.83
C TYR A 216 -11.86 -5.26 -13.47
N ASP A 217 -12.00 -6.21 -12.56
CA ASP A 217 -11.36 -6.10 -11.25
C ASP A 217 -9.95 -6.70 -11.30
N VAL A 218 -8.92 -5.89 -11.11
CA VAL A 218 -7.53 -6.35 -11.12
C VAL A 218 -7.21 -7.26 -9.92
N ARG A 219 -8.04 -7.24 -8.87
CA ARG A 219 -7.92 -8.17 -7.73
C ARG A 219 -8.08 -9.62 -8.17
N ASP A 220 -8.91 -9.87 -9.16
CA ASP A 220 -9.10 -11.22 -9.71
C ASP A 220 -7.80 -11.72 -10.34
N ILE A 221 -7.06 -10.86 -11.06
CA ILE A 221 -5.72 -11.22 -11.58
C ILE A 221 -4.75 -11.49 -10.43
N ALA A 222 -4.70 -10.61 -9.42
CA ALA A 222 -3.84 -10.81 -8.25
C ALA A 222 -4.16 -12.14 -7.53
N THR A 223 -5.43 -12.47 -7.41
CA THR A 223 -5.92 -13.69 -6.77
C THR A 223 -5.52 -14.95 -7.56
N VAL A 224 -5.74 -14.98 -8.89
CA VAL A 224 -5.43 -16.19 -9.66
C VAL A 224 -3.94 -16.48 -9.80
N ILE A 225 -3.08 -15.45 -9.73
CA ILE A 225 -1.63 -15.65 -9.74
C ILE A 225 -1.05 -15.97 -8.35
N ALA A 226 -1.78 -15.68 -7.27
CA ALA A 226 -1.35 -15.97 -5.89
C ALA A 226 -1.43 -17.48 -5.60
N ASP A 227 -0.60 -17.94 -4.66
CA ASP A 227 -0.68 -19.28 -4.11
C ASP A 227 -2.02 -19.48 -3.41
N ASP A 228 -2.70 -20.57 -3.73
CA ASP A 228 -4.01 -20.93 -3.14
C ASP A 228 -5.07 -19.81 -3.27
N GLY A 229 -4.86 -18.86 -4.17
CA GLY A 229 -5.75 -17.70 -4.36
C GLY A 229 -5.75 -16.70 -3.20
N HIS A 230 -4.73 -16.71 -2.35
CA HIS A 230 -4.70 -15.88 -1.15
C HIS A 230 -4.00 -14.53 -1.42
N PHE A 231 -4.81 -13.46 -1.43
CA PHE A 231 -4.37 -12.08 -1.60
C PHE A 231 -4.97 -11.19 -0.51
N ILE A 232 -4.12 -10.53 0.26
CA ILE A 232 -4.52 -9.59 1.33
C ILE A 232 -4.41 -8.16 0.80
N GLU A 233 -5.54 -7.53 0.50
CA GLU A 233 -5.57 -6.13 0.09
C GLU A 233 -5.47 -5.19 1.30
N LEU A 234 -4.66 -4.14 1.16
CA LEU A 234 -4.49 -3.08 2.14
C LEU A 234 -5.07 -1.77 1.63
N ARG A 235 -5.70 -0.99 2.53
CA ARG A 235 -6.30 0.31 2.21
C ARG A 235 -7.28 0.24 1.03
N GLN A 236 -8.14 -0.78 1.03
CA GLN A 236 -9.10 -1.02 -0.05
C GLN A 236 -10.00 0.20 -0.33
N GLY A 237 -10.46 0.89 0.72
CA GLY A 237 -11.34 2.07 0.59
C GLY A 237 -10.60 3.35 0.19
N PHE A 238 -9.28 3.44 0.44
CA PHE A 238 -8.47 4.60 0.11
C PHE A 238 -7.81 4.45 -1.25
N ALA A 239 -7.96 5.46 -2.13
CA ALA A 239 -7.41 5.45 -3.48
C ALA A 239 -7.71 4.11 -4.21
N PRO A 240 -8.99 3.78 -4.45
CA PRO A 240 -9.40 2.49 -5.00
C PRO A 240 -8.92 2.25 -6.44
N ASN A 241 -8.42 3.27 -7.11
CA ASN A 241 -7.80 3.21 -8.44
C ASN A 241 -6.38 2.56 -8.42
N LEU A 242 -5.81 2.31 -7.24
CA LEU A 242 -4.57 1.56 -7.07
C LEU A 242 -4.75 0.52 -5.95
N VAL A 243 -4.61 -0.73 -6.29
CA VAL A 243 -4.63 -1.86 -5.35
C VAL A 243 -3.23 -2.09 -4.81
N THR A 244 -3.10 -2.28 -3.50
CA THR A 244 -1.84 -2.66 -2.84
C THR A 244 -2.13 -3.76 -1.84
N GLY A 245 -1.27 -4.77 -1.76
CA GLY A 245 -1.47 -5.88 -0.83
C GLY A 245 -0.36 -6.90 -0.87
N PHE A 246 -0.50 -7.95 -0.08
CA PHE A 246 0.44 -9.05 0.01
C PHE A 246 -0.14 -10.33 -0.56
N ALA A 247 0.71 -11.12 -1.17
CA ALA A 247 0.43 -12.48 -1.61
C ALA A 247 1.67 -13.35 -1.47
N SER A 248 1.50 -14.65 -1.64
CA SER A 248 2.59 -15.58 -1.89
C SER A 248 2.51 -16.07 -3.34
N ILE A 249 3.65 -16.15 -4.02
CA ILE A 249 3.74 -16.70 -5.38
C ILE A 249 4.91 -17.67 -5.43
N GLY A 250 4.61 -18.96 -5.62
CA GLY A 250 5.62 -20.03 -5.54
C GLY A 250 6.29 -20.12 -4.17
N GLY A 251 5.57 -19.84 -3.10
CA GLY A 251 6.04 -19.85 -1.72
C GLY A 251 6.79 -18.57 -1.32
N VAL A 252 6.99 -17.59 -2.20
CA VAL A 252 7.69 -16.33 -1.90
C VAL A 252 6.68 -15.25 -1.56
N ALA A 253 6.78 -14.67 -0.36
CA ALA A 253 5.98 -13.51 0.01
C ALA A 253 6.36 -12.29 -0.85
N VAL A 254 5.36 -11.62 -1.43
CA VAL A 254 5.52 -10.48 -2.33
C VAL A 254 4.54 -9.34 -2.00
N GLY A 255 4.94 -8.11 -2.31
CA GLY A 255 4.02 -6.98 -2.40
C GLY A 255 3.47 -6.85 -3.82
N ILE A 256 2.15 -6.75 -3.95
CA ILE A 256 1.46 -6.49 -5.22
C ILE A 256 1.02 -5.04 -5.28
N VAL A 257 1.32 -4.37 -6.40
CA VAL A 257 0.83 -3.03 -6.74
C VAL A 257 0.12 -3.12 -8.09
N ALA A 258 -1.15 -2.77 -8.16
CA ALA A 258 -1.91 -2.94 -9.38
C ALA A 258 -2.83 -1.75 -9.69
N ASN A 259 -2.90 -1.31 -10.95
CA ASN A 259 -3.91 -0.34 -11.36
C ASN A 259 -5.29 -0.99 -11.39
N GLN A 260 -6.32 -0.30 -10.86
CA GLN A 260 -7.70 -0.79 -10.85
C GLN A 260 -8.57 -0.08 -11.89
N PRO A 261 -8.83 -0.72 -13.03
CA PRO A 261 -9.61 -0.09 -14.10
C PRO A 261 -11.06 0.24 -13.74
N MET A 262 -11.64 -0.42 -12.74
CA MET A 262 -13.00 -0.12 -12.26
C MET A 262 -13.09 1.26 -11.58
N ALA A 263 -11.98 1.80 -11.09
CA ALA A 263 -11.93 3.11 -10.45
C ALA A 263 -11.14 4.09 -11.31
N ILE A 264 -11.80 5.13 -11.79
CA ILE A 264 -11.25 6.17 -12.71
C ILE A 264 -10.31 5.62 -13.80
N ALA A 265 -10.68 4.45 -14.37
CA ALA A 265 -9.95 3.74 -15.42
C ALA A 265 -8.47 3.45 -15.08
N GLY A 266 -8.16 3.17 -13.82
CA GLY A 266 -6.81 2.87 -13.35
C GLY A 266 -5.81 4.04 -13.46
N THR A 267 -6.28 5.26 -13.71
CA THR A 267 -5.42 6.44 -13.78
C THR A 267 -4.88 6.80 -12.40
N LEU A 268 -3.68 7.40 -12.38
CA LEU A 268 -3.03 7.81 -11.14
C LEU A 268 -3.45 9.21 -10.73
N ASP A 269 -3.74 9.38 -9.45
CA ASP A 269 -4.02 10.66 -8.80
C ASP A 269 -3.12 10.87 -7.57
N ILE A 270 -3.38 11.92 -6.79
CA ILE A 270 -2.58 12.22 -5.59
C ILE A 270 -2.69 11.11 -4.55
N PRO A 271 -3.90 10.66 -4.14
CA PRO A 271 -4.02 9.58 -3.14
C PRO A 271 -3.37 8.26 -3.58
N SER A 272 -3.55 7.85 -4.83
CA SER A 272 -2.95 6.60 -5.34
C SER A 272 -1.42 6.69 -5.41
N SER A 273 -0.86 7.85 -5.78
CA SER A 273 0.58 8.07 -5.78
C SER A 273 1.18 7.97 -4.38
N GLN A 274 0.48 8.49 -3.36
CA GLN A 274 0.89 8.37 -1.95
C GLN A 274 0.77 6.94 -1.44
N LYS A 275 -0.37 6.26 -1.71
CA LYS A 275 -0.61 4.87 -1.33
C LYS A 275 0.47 3.95 -1.91
N GLY A 276 0.69 4.03 -3.23
CA GLY A 276 1.70 3.21 -3.91
C GLY A 276 3.12 3.51 -3.45
N GLY A 277 3.50 4.79 -3.36
CA GLY A 277 4.84 5.19 -2.93
C GLY A 277 5.18 4.70 -1.51
N ARG A 278 4.23 4.83 -0.57
CA ARG A 278 4.40 4.31 0.79
C ARG A 278 4.53 2.79 0.83
N PHE A 279 3.69 2.08 0.06
CA PHE A 279 3.70 0.62 0.03
C PHE A 279 4.98 0.06 -0.60
N VAL A 280 5.43 0.62 -1.72
CA VAL A 280 6.71 0.25 -2.35
C VAL A 280 7.89 0.47 -1.41
N ALA A 281 7.93 1.63 -0.72
CA ALA A 281 8.98 1.93 0.25
C ALA A 281 8.96 0.94 1.45
N PHE A 282 7.79 0.52 1.89
CA PHE A 282 7.64 -0.50 2.92
C PHE A 282 8.21 -1.85 2.45
N CYS A 283 7.79 -2.33 1.28
CA CYS A 283 8.29 -3.59 0.72
C CYS A 283 9.80 -3.59 0.58
N ASP A 284 10.39 -2.51 0.06
CA ASP A 284 11.85 -2.36 -0.05
C ASP A 284 12.55 -2.40 1.31
N ALA A 285 12.01 -1.70 2.32
CA ALA A 285 12.57 -1.68 3.67
C ALA A 285 12.58 -3.07 4.34
N PHE A 286 11.63 -3.93 3.99
CA PHE A 286 11.48 -5.26 4.58
C PHE A 286 11.83 -6.41 3.62
N ASN A 287 12.62 -6.14 2.59
CA ASN A 287 13.14 -7.13 1.63
C ASN A 287 12.06 -7.89 0.84
N LEU A 288 10.83 -7.39 0.77
CA LEU A 288 9.73 -8.04 0.05
C LEU A 288 9.83 -7.72 -1.44
N PRO A 289 9.93 -8.73 -2.32
CA PRO A 289 9.86 -8.52 -3.76
C PRO A 289 8.55 -7.83 -4.17
N LEU A 290 8.57 -7.09 -5.25
CA LEU A 290 7.42 -6.36 -5.79
C LEU A 290 6.95 -6.96 -7.12
N VAL A 291 5.65 -7.16 -7.23
CA VAL A 291 4.96 -7.50 -8.48
C VAL A 291 4.02 -6.35 -8.83
N THR A 292 4.25 -5.72 -9.97
CA THR A 292 3.45 -4.58 -10.44
C THR A 292 2.60 -5.00 -11.63
N LEU A 293 1.27 -4.92 -11.49
CA LEU A 293 0.30 -5.23 -12.55
C LEU A 293 -0.20 -3.91 -13.15
N VAL A 294 0.05 -3.67 -14.44
CA VAL A 294 -0.17 -2.35 -15.05
C VAL A 294 -1.33 -2.37 -16.03
N ASP A 295 -2.33 -1.53 -15.75
CA ASP A 295 -3.36 -1.13 -16.71
C ASP A 295 -3.78 0.32 -16.40
N THR A 296 -3.09 1.28 -17.00
CA THR A 296 -3.34 2.71 -16.75
C THR A 296 -3.22 3.54 -18.03
N SER A 297 -4.17 4.44 -18.23
CA SER A 297 -4.15 5.38 -19.36
C SER A 297 -3.40 6.69 -19.06
N GLY A 298 -2.83 6.85 -17.86
CA GLY A 298 -2.08 8.04 -17.51
C GLY A 298 -2.34 8.55 -16.10
N PHE A 299 -1.90 9.77 -15.83
CA PHE A 299 -2.35 10.53 -14.67
C PHE A 299 -3.74 11.09 -14.93
N TYR A 300 -4.60 11.09 -13.89
CA TYR A 300 -5.93 11.66 -13.99
C TYR A 300 -5.86 13.18 -14.26
N PRO A 301 -6.44 13.67 -15.37
CA PRO A 301 -6.35 15.08 -15.71
C PRO A 301 -7.32 15.90 -14.87
N GLY A 302 -6.85 16.97 -14.26
CA GLY A 302 -7.73 17.84 -13.49
C GLY A 302 -7.01 19.06 -12.93
N LYS A 303 -7.61 20.26 -13.11
CA LYS A 303 -7.08 21.53 -12.57
C LYS A 303 -6.79 21.44 -11.07
N ASP A 304 -7.71 20.84 -10.32
CA ASP A 304 -7.59 20.73 -8.88
C ASP A 304 -6.43 19.81 -8.47
N LEU A 305 -6.18 18.74 -9.20
CA LEU A 305 -5.03 17.85 -8.95
C LEU A 305 -3.71 18.57 -9.23
N GLU A 306 -3.62 19.31 -10.34
CA GLU A 306 -2.44 20.11 -10.65
C GLU A 306 -2.16 21.15 -9.55
N TRP A 307 -3.17 21.88 -9.13
CA TRP A 307 -3.03 22.89 -8.07
C TRP A 307 -2.72 22.31 -6.69
N ARG A 308 -3.20 21.11 -6.41
CA ARG A 308 -2.89 20.38 -5.16
C ARG A 308 -1.52 19.70 -5.20
N GLY A 309 -0.82 19.74 -6.33
CA GLY A 309 0.56 19.29 -6.45
C GLY A 309 0.73 17.88 -7.00
N MET A 310 0.01 17.53 -8.08
CA MET A 310 0.13 16.22 -8.75
C MET A 310 1.59 15.88 -9.10
N ILE A 311 2.37 16.86 -9.58
CA ILE A 311 3.80 16.67 -9.87
C ILE A 311 4.56 16.19 -8.64
N ARG A 312 4.33 16.82 -7.50
CA ARG A 312 5.01 16.52 -6.24
C ARG A 312 4.71 15.11 -5.74
N TYR A 313 3.43 14.73 -5.74
CA TYR A 313 3.00 13.42 -5.26
C TYR A 313 3.26 12.29 -6.26
N GLY A 314 3.10 12.54 -7.56
CA GLY A 314 3.52 11.60 -8.60
C GLY A 314 5.01 11.29 -8.55
N ALA A 315 5.84 12.29 -8.22
CA ALA A 315 7.26 12.10 -8.01
C ALA A 315 7.58 11.22 -6.78
N GLN A 316 6.73 11.15 -5.76
CA GLN A 316 6.93 10.25 -4.61
C GLN A 316 6.83 8.78 -5.02
N LEU A 317 5.87 8.42 -5.87
CA LEU A 317 5.75 7.06 -6.41
C LEU A 317 6.97 6.70 -7.29
N ALA A 318 7.36 7.59 -8.20
CA ALA A 318 8.55 7.42 -9.01
C ALA A 318 9.81 7.23 -8.15
N PHE A 319 9.97 8.05 -7.11
CA PHE A 319 11.10 7.97 -6.19
C PHE A 319 11.15 6.64 -5.44
N ALA A 320 10.00 6.15 -4.96
CA ALA A 320 9.92 4.89 -4.25
C ALA A 320 10.40 3.72 -5.12
N TYR A 321 9.91 3.62 -6.36
CA TYR A 321 10.36 2.59 -7.30
C TYR A 321 11.82 2.75 -7.71
N ALA A 322 12.26 3.95 -8.09
CA ALA A 322 13.64 4.18 -8.53
C ALA A 322 14.69 3.86 -7.45
N ARG A 323 14.28 3.93 -6.19
CA ARG A 323 15.13 3.67 -5.04
C ARG A 323 15.08 2.20 -4.59
N ALA A 324 14.01 1.48 -4.89
CA ALA A 324 13.80 0.11 -4.42
C ALA A 324 14.88 -0.85 -4.93
N THR A 325 15.45 -1.63 -4.01
CA THR A 325 16.55 -2.56 -4.24
C THR A 325 16.14 -4.02 -4.27
N VAL A 326 14.89 -4.30 -3.86
CA VAL A 326 14.29 -5.62 -3.90
C VAL A 326 14.06 -6.10 -5.33
N PRO A 327 13.88 -7.43 -5.56
CA PRO A 327 13.42 -7.94 -6.85
C PRO A 327 12.12 -7.25 -7.29
N ARG A 328 12.05 -6.81 -8.54
CA ARG A 328 10.88 -6.13 -9.09
C ARG A 328 10.48 -6.72 -10.43
N ILE A 329 9.24 -7.15 -10.52
CA ILE A 329 8.66 -7.74 -11.71
C ILE A 329 7.44 -6.92 -12.11
N ASN A 330 7.39 -6.52 -13.38
CA ASN A 330 6.25 -5.78 -13.94
C ASN A 330 5.55 -6.66 -14.98
N VAL A 331 4.22 -6.67 -14.93
CA VAL A 331 3.38 -7.29 -15.96
C VAL A 331 2.41 -6.23 -16.48
N THR A 332 2.62 -5.79 -17.72
CA THR A 332 1.68 -4.89 -18.39
C THR A 332 0.54 -5.72 -18.98
N LEU A 333 -0.64 -5.58 -18.39
CA LEU A 333 -1.84 -6.35 -18.75
C LEU A 333 -2.53 -5.77 -19.99
N ARG A 334 -2.71 -4.44 -20.02
CA ARG A 334 -3.38 -3.74 -21.11
C ARG A 334 -2.71 -2.38 -21.37
N LYS A 335 -3.20 -1.28 -20.80
CA LYS A 335 -2.70 0.07 -21.07
C LYS A 335 -1.53 0.45 -20.19
N SER A 336 -0.54 1.12 -20.78
CA SER A 336 0.57 1.70 -20.04
C SER A 336 1.07 2.95 -20.79
N TYR A 337 0.45 4.12 -20.47
CA TYR A 337 0.64 5.33 -21.24
C TYR A 337 1.37 6.44 -20.48
N GLY A 338 2.22 7.16 -21.23
CA GLY A 338 2.78 8.45 -20.84
C GLY A 338 3.56 8.46 -19.53
N GLY A 339 3.28 9.44 -18.67
CA GLY A 339 3.95 9.57 -17.39
C GLY A 339 3.64 8.43 -16.41
N ALA A 340 2.42 7.85 -16.48
CA ALA A 340 2.07 6.71 -15.65
C ALA A 340 2.85 5.45 -16.02
N TYR A 341 3.13 5.21 -17.31
CA TYR A 341 4.08 4.17 -17.72
C TYR A 341 5.41 4.27 -16.96
N ILE A 342 5.93 5.50 -16.82
CA ILE A 342 7.22 5.71 -16.16
C ILE A 342 7.11 5.29 -14.69
N VAL A 343 6.13 5.83 -13.95
CA VAL A 343 6.04 5.69 -12.48
C VAL A 343 5.48 4.36 -12.01
N MET A 344 4.87 3.57 -12.91
CA MET A 344 4.40 2.21 -12.61
C MET A 344 5.47 1.16 -12.89
N ASP A 345 6.65 1.36 -12.33
CA ASP A 345 7.77 0.42 -12.33
C ASP A 345 8.23 -0.02 -13.73
N SER A 346 8.42 0.92 -14.64
CA SER A 346 8.91 0.62 -15.98
C SER A 346 10.37 0.14 -15.99
N LYS A 347 10.80 -0.50 -17.08
CA LYS A 347 12.18 -1.01 -17.26
C LYS A 347 13.23 0.05 -16.96
N TYR A 348 13.00 1.29 -17.43
CA TYR A 348 13.95 2.38 -17.27
C TYR A 348 13.95 3.03 -15.88
N MET A 349 13.00 2.65 -15.03
CA MET A 349 13.03 2.97 -13.59
C MET A 349 13.85 1.95 -12.77
N GLY A 350 14.60 1.07 -13.47
CA GLY A 350 15.44 0.07 -12.84
C GLY A 350 14.72 -1.24 -12.49
N ASN A 351 13.56 -1.51 -13.11
CA ASN A 351 12.87 -2.77 -12.96
C ASN A 351 13.71 -3.94 -13.50
N ASP A 352 13.67 -5.10 -12.84
CA ASP A 352 14.48 -6.26 -13.21
C ASP A 352 13.91 -7.00 -14.41
N LEU A 353 12.61 -7.30 -14.41
CA LEU A 353 11.94 -8.04 -15.48
C LEU A 353 10.56 -7.44 -15.77
N VAL A 354 10.37 -7.07 -17.02
CA VAL A 354 9.12 -6.51 -17.54
C VAL A 354 8.49 -7.46 -18.53
N PHE A 355 7.33 -7.96 -18.20
CA PHE A 355 6.48 -8.75 -19.08
C PHE A 355 5.33 -7.92 -19.63
N ALA A 356 4.81 -8.33 -20.76
CA ALA A 356 3.60 -7.75 -21.33
C ALA A 356 2.71 -8.85 -21.91
N TRP A 357 1.40 -8.70 -21.75
CA TRP A 357 0.45 -9.55 -22.47
C TRP A 357 0.36 -9.13 -23.92
N PRO A 358 -0.11 -10.00 -24.84
CA PRO A 358 -0.29 -9.65 -26.25
C PRO A 358 -1.24 -8.46 -26.47
N THR A 359 -2.15 -8.24 -25.52
CA THR A 359 -3.11 -7.12 -25.49
C THR A 359 -2.53 -5.82 -24.96
N ALA A 360 -1.25 -5.81 -24.54
CA ALA A 360 -0.64 -4.63 -23.92
C ALA A 360 -0.38 -3.51 -24.95
N GLU A 361 -0.72 -2.30 -24.54
CA GLU A 361 -0.53 -1.07 -25.30
C GLU A 361 0.46 -0.17 -24.53
N ILE A 362 1.69 -0.10 -24.99
CA ILE A 362 2.75 0.68 -24.34
C ILE A 362 3.13 1.86 -25.23
N ALA A 363 2.76 3.07 -24.83
CA ALA A 363 2.95 4.26 -25.65
C ALA A 363 3.00 5.57 -24.86
N VAL A 364 3.31 6.66 -25.55
CA VAL A 364 3.22 8.01 -24.98
C VAL A 364 1.77 8.38 -24.71
N MET A 365 0.83 7.98 -25.57
CA MET A 365 -0.61 8.21 -25.45
C MET A 365 -1.38 7.26 -26.36
N GLY A 366 -2.68 7.10 -26.14
CA GLY A 366 -3.56 6.33 -27.01
C GLY A 366 -3.70 6.95 -28.40
N ALA A 367 -4.12 6.16 -29.39
CA ALA A 367 -4.21 6.53 -30.80
C ALA A 367 -5.01 7.81 -31.06
N LYS A 368 -6.19 7.93 -30.46
CA LYS A 368 -7.05 9.11 -30.59
C LYS A 368 -6.33 10.41 -30.21
N GLY A 369 -5.68 10.43 -29.05
CA GLY A 369 -4.94 11.61 -28.59
C GLY A 369 -3.72 11.92 -29.50
N ALA A 370 -3.04 10.89 -29.96
CA ALA A 370 -1.90 11.03 -30.86
C ALA A 370 -2.34 11.64 -32.21
N VAL A 371 -3.41 11.13 -32.81
CA VAL A 371 -3.95 11.63 -34.09
C VAL A 371 -4.48 13.06 -33.95
N GLU A 372 -5.18 13.39 -32.87
CA GLU A 372 -5.64 14.77 -32.61
C GLU A 372 -4.46 15.78 -32.55
N ILE A 373 -3.32 15.37 -32.05
CA ILE A 373 -2.13 16.24 -31.95
C ILE A 373 -1.37 16.28 -33.28
N LEU A 374 -1.10 15.12 -33.87
CA LEU A 374 -0.25 15.00 -35.06
C LEU A 374 -0.98 15.39 -36.34
N HIS A 375 -2.28 15.15 -36.41
CA HIS A 375 -3.12 15.29 -37.59
C HIS A 375 -4.33 16.20 -37.36
N ARG A 376 -4.11 17.36 -36.74
CA ARG A 376 -5.18 18.30 -36.33
C ARG A 376 -6.15 18.72 -37.47
N LYS A 377 -5.70 18.67 -38.73
CA LYS A 377 -6.46 19.11 -39.89
C LYS A 377 -7.18 17.95 -40.60
N ALA A 378 -7.00 16.71 -40.17
CA ALA A 378 -7.64 15.56 -40.79
C ALA A 378 -9.16 15.58 -40.56
N SER A 379 -9.92 15.15 -41.54
CA SER A 379 -11.38 14.90 -41.46
C SER A 379 -11.69 13.76 -40.49
N ALA A 380 -12.95 13.58 -40.14
CA ALA A 380 -13.34 12.51 -39.23
C ALA A 380 -13.00 11.10 -39.77
N ASP A 381 -13.23 10.90 -41.09
CA ASP A 381 -12.92 9.61 -41.74
C ASP A 381 -11.43 9.35 -41.82
N GLU A 382 -10.62 10.36 -42.19
CA GLU A 382 -9.17 10.28 -42.20
C GLU A 382 -8.59 10.01 -40.80
N ARG A 383 -9.21 10.58 -39.74
CA ARG A 383 -8.78 10.32 -38.36
C ARG A 383 -8.96 8.87 -37.97
N ALA A 384 -10.10 8.24 -38.32
CA ALA A 384 -10.35 6.85 -38.02
C ALA A 384 -9.30 5.91 -38.66
N GLU A 385 -8.92 6.18 -39.91
CA GLU A 385 -7.87 5.44 -40.62
C GLU A 385 -6.50 5.64 -39.96
N LEU A 386 -6.18 6.88 -39.56
CA LEU A 386 -4.91 7.21 -38.92
C LEU A 386 -4.82 6.62 -37.49
N GLU A 387 -5.92 6.58 -36.76
CA GLU A 387 -6.01 5.93 -35.45
C GLU A 387 -5.72 4.44 -35.57
N ALA A 388 -6.42 3.74 -36.48
CA ALA A 388 -6.19 2.31 -36.74
C ALA A 388 -4.73 2.02 -37.15
N ALA A 389 -4.17 2.83 -38.06
CA ALA A 389 -2.78 2.69 -38.48
C ALA A 389 -1.76 2.99 -37.34
N TYR A 390 -2.11 3.90 -36.43
CA TYR A 390 -1.29 4.20 -35.26
C TYR A 390 -1.32 3.05 -34.24
N GLU A 391 -2.52 2.47 -34.01
CA GLU A 391 -2.71 1.32 -33.13
C GLU A 391 -1.86 0.13 -33.62
N GLU A 392 -2.06 -0.29 -34.87
CA GLU A 392 -1.35 -1.43 -35.45
C GLU A 392 0.17 -1.24 -35.38
N ARG A 393 0.66 -0.05 -35.67
CA ARG A 393 2.09 0.23 -35.78
C ARG A 393 2.79 0.43 -34.44
N LEU A 394 2.13 1.06 -33.44
CA LEU A 394 2.80 1.56 -32.25
C LEU A 394 2.19 1.09 -30.94
N LEU A 395 0.91 0.76 -30.89
CA LEU A 395 0.22 0.35 -29.66
C LEU A 395 0.22 -1.18 -29.50
N ASN A 396 1.40 -1.79 -29.52
CA ASN A 396 1.53 -3.21 -29.30
C ASN A 396 2.83 -3.52 -28.51
N PRO A 397 2.85 -4.61 -27.74
CA PRO A 397 3.97 -4.94 -26.86
C PRO A 397 5.25 -5.32 -27.62
N TYR A 398 5.13 -5.77 -28.87
CA TYR A 398 6.28 -6.21 -29.68
C TYR A 398 7.19 -5.05 -30.06
N VAL A 399 6.62 -3.87 -30.30
CA VAL A 399 7.40 -2.63 -30.54
C VAL A 399 8.17 -2.22 -29.29
N ALA A 400 7.54 -2.33 -28.12
CA ALA A 400 8.19 -2.07 -26.83
C ALA A 400 9.32 -3.08 -26.56
N ALA A 401 9.09 -4.36 -26.85
CA ALA A 401 10.11 -5.41 -26.74
C ALA A 401 11.31 -5.16 -27.67
N GLN A 402 11.08 -4.80 -28.93
CA GLN A 402 12.16 -4.44 -29.86
C GLN A 402 13.01 -3.25 -29.37
N ARG A 403 12.44 -2.36 -28.57
CA ARG A 403 13.12 -1.22 -27.96
C ARG A 403 13.76 -1.53 -26.60
N GLY A 404 13.64 -2.75 -26.12
CA GLY A 404 14.19 -3.17 -24.82
C GLY A 404 13.40 -2.67 -23.61
N SER A 405 12.14 -2.25 -23.80
CA SER A 405 11.26 -1.82 -22.70
C SER A 405 10.47 -2.97 -22.09
N VAL A 406 10.41 -4.11 -22.80
CA VAL A 406 9.72 -5.36 -22.38
C VAL A 406 10.71 -6.49 -22.62
N ASP A 407 10.91 -7.35 -21.62
CA ASP A 407 11.82 -8.48 -21.71
C ASP A 407 11.17 -9.66 -22.44
N ALA A 408 9.88 -9.90 -22.22
CA ALA A 408 9.13 -10.92 -22.97
C ALA A 408 7.64 -10.55 -23.08
N VAL A 409 7.03 -10.98 -24.19
CA VAL A 409 5.57 -11.01 -24.36
C VAL A 409 5.10 -12.41 -23.98
N ILE A 410 4.26 -12.49 -22.96
CA ILE A 410 3.83 -13.76 -22.35
C ILE A 410 2.32 -13.98 -22.52
N SER A 411 1.88 -15.22 -22.62
CA SER A 411 0.47 -15.56 -22.56
C SER A 411 -0.12 -15.24 -21.17
N PRO A 412 -1.36 -14.70 -21.09
CA PRO A 412 -2.01 -14.45 -19.80
C PRO A 412 -1.99 -15.68 -18.88
N GLU A 413 -2.20 -16.88 -19.41
CA GLU A 413 -2.21 -18.15 -18.68
C GLU A 413 -0.85 -18.54 -18.08
N ASP A 414 0.26 -18.03 -18.62
CA ASP A 414 1.61 -18.27 -18.12
C ASP A 414 2.06 -17.26 -17.05
N THR A 415 1.25 -16.23 -16.76
CA THR A 415 1.65 -15.09 -15.89
C THR A 415 2.17 -15.56 -14.54
N ARG A 416 1.45 -16.48 -13.85
CA ARG A 416 1.89 -16.99 -12.56
C ARG A 416 3.24 -17.69 -12.65
N LYS A 417 3.42 -18.57 -13.63
CA LYS A 417 4.66 -19.33 -13.85
C LYS A 417 5.83 -18.37 -14.09
N GLU A 418 5.69 -17.44 -15.02
CA GLU A 418 6.76 -16.50 -15.39
C GLU A 418 7.14 -15.60 -14.19
N VAL A 419 6.16 -15.15 -13.39
CA VAL A 419 6.42 -14.37 -12.18
C VAL A 419 7.12 -15.24 -11.13
N ALA A 420 6.66 -16.46 -10.87
CA ALA A 420 7.25 -17.35 -9.87
C ALA A 420 8.69 -17.75 -10.22
N GLU A 421 8.96 -18.11 -11.49
CA GLU A 421 10.30 -18.43 -11.97
C GLU A 421 11.23 -17.21 -11.89
N SER A 422 10.72 -16.01 -12.19
CA SER A 422 11.45 -14.76 -12.06
C SER A 422 11.81 -14.44 -10.61
N LEU A 423 10.89 -14.67 -9.68
CA LEU A 423 11.15 -14.49 -8.24
C LEU A 423 12.28 -15.41 -7.77
N GLN A 424 12.27 -16.69 -8.20
CA GLN A 424 13.33 -17.64 -7.88
C GLN A 424 14.68 -17.23 -8.48
N LEU A 425 14.69 -16.71 -9.71
CA LEU A 425 15.90 -16.20 -10.36
C LEU A 425 16.49 -15.01 -9.59
N LEU A 426 15.65 -14.12 -9.14
CA LEU A 426 16.03 -12.84 -8.53
C LEU A 426 16.18 -12.91 -6.99
N ILE A 427 15.86 -14.02 -6.34
CA ILE A 427 15.82 -14.14 -4.87
C ILE A 427 17.12 -13.71 -4.19
N ASN A 428 18.25 -13.85 -4.88
CA ASN A 428 19.57 -13.47 -4.39
C ASN A 428 20.03 -12.08 -4.86
N LYS A 429 19.14 -11.30 -5.49
CA LYS A 429 19.47 -9.93 -5.92
C LYS A 429 20.00 -9.14 -4.72
N ARG A 430 21.12 -8.45 -4.93
CA ARG A 430 21.73 -7.55 -3.93
C ARG A 430 22.21 -6.30 -4.66
N GLU A 431 21.41 -5.27 -4.62
CA GLU A 431 21.75 -3.97 -5.18
C GLU A 431 22.42 -3.09 -4.11
N LYS A 432 23.52 -2.43 -4.50
CA LYS A 432 24.22 -1.49 -3.62
C LYS A 432 23.85 -0.07 -4.00
N LEU A 433 23.11 0.59 -3.14
CA LEU A 433 22.84 2.01 -3.29
C LEU A 433 24.11 2.84 -2.97
N PRO A 434 24.24 4.04 -3.56
CA PRO A 434 25.27 4.99 -3.16
C PRO A 434 25.22 5.26 -1.66
N VAL A 435 26.40 5.34 -1.04
CA VAL A 435 26.51 5.64 0.40
C VAL A 435 25.98 7.04 0.66
N ARG A 436 24.97 7.14 1.52
CA ARG A 436 24.38 8.39 1.97
C ARG A 436 23.90 8.25 3.42
N ARG A 437 23.72 9.36 4.08
CA ARG A 437 23.29 9.37 5.47
C ARG A 437 21.84 8.92 5.63
N HIS A 438 20.98 9.43 4.79
CA HIS A 438 19.58 9.09 4.62
C HIS A 438 19.08 9.74 3.32
N ASP A 439 17.91 9.35 2.86
CA ASP A 439 17.31 9.94 1.66
C ASP A 439 16.79 11.36 1.95
N ASN A 440 16.82 12.17 0.90
CA ASN A 440 16.02 13.39 0.82
C ASN A 440 14.79 13.08 -0.05
N THR A 441 13.64 12.90 0.58
CA THR A 441 12.40 12.58 -0.12
C THR A 441 12.00 13.70 -1.08
N PRO A 442 11.27 13.41 -2.17
CA PRO A 442 10.72 14.43 -3.05
C PRO A 442 9.84 15.44 -2.30
N LEU A 443 9.65 16.60 -2.91
CA LEU A 443 8.86 17.73 -2.38
C LEU A 443 7.47 17.33 -1.88
#